data_f7170af9a01bc932152a3e294c970243
#
_entry.id   f7170af9a01bc932152a3e294c970243
#
_cell.length_a   1.000
_cell.length_b   1.000
_cell.length_c   1.000
_cell.angle_alpha   90.00
_cell.angle_beta   90.00
_cell.angle_gamma   90.00
#
_symmetry.space_group_name_H-M   'P 1'
#
loop_
_entity.id
_entity.type
_entity.pdbx_description
1 polymer ?
#
loop_
_entity_poly.entity_id
_entity_poly.type
_entity_poly.pdbx_seq_one_letter_code
_entity_poly.pdbx_strand_id
1 'polypeptide(L)'
;MKITGQEESHLMKLMKYFLTGLLGATLLLSMGACTSDAGSGAESASESTAPVSTDAVSDAVKKPYTAGTFPKDATEVRYSDFGAVGDGVTDDQKAIRLAHNIANARNLPVKADEGKTYYINAAESTKTIEIETDTDWTGASFILDDRDINYDGHWAQTLPVFSVKPSLSRFDLKLDALSIGDTNIGTAPGQKCLVYVYCNSVKHYIRYGANADSGQAQKEILLVDADGNIDPTTPVTWNYPTVDRAFAIPVDETPITIRGGDFLTLANEINPDRYISTARNIDIRRSNVTVDGVKHRIEQVKDYRSAYGGFFNVADCNNVTIRNCEIMCHRDVFFKNDAGQNVLLGSYEFLATCTNNLTYENCVQTNLFDENGKLISQGLMGTNYCRNLSMIGCTVARFDAHCQVYNVTIRGCEMERINLIGFGTALVEDTTIHDRYIFNLREDYGSMFAGEIVLRNVNMVREGTQRLALFNGAWHNHNFGYPVYLPQKITIDNLRVPEGAYVTAFTSNFDSYEDVTKAVLRDGTENKNPLYLPQTMEVLSNPAGTSFRSADGAIPFPDFTGDTGAQTK
;
A
#
# COMPACT_ATOMS: atom_id res chain seq x y z
N MET A 1 -11.90 -18.41 43.50
CA MET A 1 -10.73 -17.55 43.69
C MET A 1 -11.16 -16.15 43.27
N LYS A 2 -11.27 -15.19 44.20
CA LYS A 2 -11.73 -13.83 43.88
C LYS A 2 -10.57 -13.07 43.23
N ILE A 3 -10.76 -12.67 42.00
CA ILE A 3 -9.82 -11.79 41.29
C ILE A 3 -9.94 -10.39 41.89
N THR A 4 -8.83 -9.78 42.24
CA THR A 4 -8.79 -8.47 42.88
C THR A 4 -9.05 -7.36 41.87
N GLY A 5 -9.75 -6.30 42.27
CA GLY A 5 -10.19 -5.20 41.39
C GLY A 5 -9.08 -4.41 40.64
N GLN A 6 -7.81 -4.71 40.87
CA GLN A 6 -6.69 -4.15 40.12
C GLN A 6 -6.43 -4.87 38.79
N GLU A 7 -6.71 -6.18 38.72
CA GLU A 7 -6.57 -6.94 37.48
C GLU A 7 -7.70 -6.65 36.47
N GLU A 8 -8.93 -6.45 36.97
CA GLU A 8 -10.05 -6.00 36.11
C GLU A 8 -9.82 -4.61 35.49
N SER A 9 -9.19 -3.71 36.27
CA SER A 9 -8.82 -2.36 35.75
C SER A 9 -7.74 -2.41 34.64
N HIS A 10 -6.82 -3.37 34.76
CA HIS A 10 -5.76 -3.56 33.76
C HIS A 10 -6.29 -4.21 32.49
N LEU A 11 -7.16 -5.21 32.64
CA LEU A 11 -7.81 -5.87 31.50
C LEU A 11 -8.77 -4.93 30.75
N MET A 12 -9.54 -4.10 31.46
CA MET A 12 -10.41 -3.10 30.83
C MET A 12 -9.64 -1.96 30.15
N LYS A 13 -8.47 -1.58 30.63
CA LYS A 13 -7.60 -0.64 29.94
C LYS A 13 -7.02 -1.23 28.66
N LEU A 14 -6.59 -2.49 28.67
CA LEU A 14 -6.14 -3.21 27.50
C LEU A 14 -7.25 -3.37 26.45
N MET A 15 -8.47 -3.68 26.85
CA MET A 15 -9.60 -3.83 25.93
C MET A 15 -10.03 -2.52 25.25
N LYS A 16 -9.87 -1.36 25.89
CA LYS A 16 -10.18 -0.06 25.29
C LYS A 16 -9.20 0.36 24.18
N TYR A 17 -7.98 -0.17 24.16
CA TYR A 17 -6.97 0.15 23.14
C TYR A 17 -7.09 -0.69 21.86
N PHE A 18 -7.96 -1.70 21.83
CA PHE A 18 -8.03 -2.66 20.72
C PHE A 18 -9.24 -2.54 19.79
N LEU A 19 -10.18 -1.62 20.04
CA LEU A 19 -11.47 -1.65 19.34
C LEU A 19 -11.55 -0.84 18.04
N THR A 20 -10.46 -0.27 17.54
CA THR A 20 -10.47 0.59 16.33
C THR A 20 -9.33 0.34 15.35
N GLY A 21 -8.93 -0.89 15.12
CA GLY A 21 -7.81 -1.22 14.26
C GLY A 21 -8.16 -1.89 12.95
N LEU A 22 -8.81 -1.20 12.02
CA LEU A 22 -9.06 -1.72 10.67
C LEU A 22 -8.41 -0.85 9.60
N LEU A 23 -7.13 -0.59 9.72
CA LEU A 23 -6.23 -0.19 8.64
C LEU A 23 -4.82 -0.04 9.22
N GLY A 24 -3.94 -0.88 8.78
CA GLY A 24 -2.51 -0.66 8.78
C GLY A 24 -1.79 -0.51 10.11
N ALA A 25 -0.86 -1.37 10.28
CA ALA A 25 0.42 -1.23 10.97
C ALA A 25 0.48 -0.58 12.35
N THR A 26 1.03 -1.28 13.17
CA THR A 26 1.55 -1.18 14.53
C THR A 26 2.82 -0.35 14.60
N LEU A 27 3.07 0.45 15.39
CA LEU A 27 3.06 1.25 16.60
C LEU A 27 4.38 1.18 17.38
N LEU A 28 4.89 2.10 18.08
CA LEU A 28 4.90 3.20 19.02
C LEU A 28 6.24 3.42 19.73
N LEU A 29 6.61 4.53 20.05
CA LEU A 29 7.08 5.55 21.02
C LEU A 29 8.32 5.28 21.89
N SER A 30 9.22 6.17 22.17
CA SER A 30 9.31 7.36 23.01
C SER A 30 10.73 7.94 23.21
N MET A 31 10.78 9.21 23.37
CA MET A 31 11.62 10.18 24.09
C MET A 31 12.97 9.82 24.69
N GLY A 32 13.88 10.76 24.52
CA GLY A 32 14.96 11.10 25.42
C GLY A 32 15.66 12.35 24.99
N ALA A 33 15.44 13.42 25.70
CA ALA A 33 16.08 14.72 25.52
C ALA A 33 17.53 14.72 26.02
N CYS A 34 18.40 15.51 25.40
CA CYS A 34 19.40 16.26 26.11
C CYS A 34 19.96 17.43 25.29
N THR A 35 20.14 18.49 25.97
CA THR A 35 20.41 19.89 25.79
C THR A 35 21.83 20.28 25.34
N SER A 36 21.89 21.53 24.83
CA SER A 36 22.91 22.59 24.92
C SER A 36 24.07 22.54 23.94
N ASP A 37 24.65 23.59 23.40
CA ASP A 37 24.68 25.04 23.68
C ASP A 37 25.33 25.80 22.50
N ALA A 38 24.88 26.99 22.32
CA ALA A 38 25.44 28.21 21.78
C ALA A 38 26.80 28.29 21.07
N GLY A 39 26.85 29.10 20.01
CA GLY A 39 28.07 29.68 19.46
C GLY A 39 27.83 30.64 18.29
N SER A 40 27.84 31.91 18.60
CA SER A 40 27.71 33.08 17.75
C SER A 40 28.84 33.31 16.73
N GLY A 41 28.55 33.97 15.62
CA GLY A 41 29.54 34.55 14.75
C GLY A 41 28.92 35.27 13.55
N ALA A 42 28.71 36.55 13.67
CA ALA A 42 28.36 37.45 12.58
C ALA A 42 29.62 37.93 11.87
N GLU A 43 29.61 38.01 10.56
CA GLU A 43 30.39 38.99 9.82
C GLU A 43 29.69 39.40 8.52
N SER A 44 29.67 40.72 8.35
CA SER A 44 29.12 41.50 7.28
C SER A 44 30.08 41.64 6.10
N ALA A 45 29.60 41.69 4.87
CA ALA A 45 30.29 42.36 3.78
C ALA A 45 29.32 42.97 2.80
N SER A 46 29.63 44.17 2.43
CA SER A 46 28.90 45.22 1.77
C SER A 46 28.76 45.11 0.25
N GLU A 47 27.65 45.67 -0.22
CA GLU A 47 27.38 46.46 -1.45
C GLU A 47 28.30 46.41 -2.66
N SER A 48 27.68 46.12 -3.81
CA SER A 48 27.97 46.80 -5.07
C SER A 48 26.70 46.94 -5.91
N THR A 49 26.21 48.15 -6.02
CA THR A 49 25.08 48.56 -6.86
C THR A 49 25.55 48.90 -8.28
N ALA A 50 24.92 48.25 -9.27
CA ALA A 50 24.89 48.76 -10.64
C ALA A 50 23.42 48.92 -11.07
N PRO A 51 23.02 49.98 -11.76
CA PRO A 51 21.62 50.24 -12.07
C PRO A 51 21.13 49.37 -13.22
N VAL A 52 20.11 48.58 -12.98
CA VAL A 52 19.33 47.86 -14.00
C VAL A 52 18.22 48.80 -14.47
N SER A 53 18.18 49.01 -15.78
CA SER A 53 17.15 49.69 -16.52
C SER A 53 15.74 49.16 -16.18
N THR A 54 14.90 50.06 -15.71
CA THR A 54 13.49 49.81 -15.47
C THR A 54 12.70 50.07 -16.74
N ASP A 55 12.58 49.09 -17.62
CA ASP A 55 11.43 48.95 -18.49
C ASP A 55 10.40 48.05 -17.86
N ALA A 56 9.66 48.61 -16.91
CA ALA A 56 8.50 47.95 -16.31
C ALA A 56 7.37 47.95 -17.34
N VAL A 57 7.23 46.86 -18.09
CA VAL A 57 5.94 46.49 -18.67
C VAL A 57 5.02 46.24 -17.46
N SER A 58 4.11 47.14 -17.19
CA SER A 58 3.06 46.93 -16.20
C SER A 58 2.14 45.84 -16.72
N ASP A 59 2.40 44.57 -16.35
CA ASP A 59 1.39 43.54 -16.43
C ASP A 59 0.22 43.98 -15.54
N ALA A 60 -0.82 44.52 -16.19
CA ALA A 60 -2.09 44.81 -15.50
C ALA A 60 -2.55 43.49 -14.86
N VAL A 61 -2.54 43.41 -13.54
CA VAL A 61 -2.97 42.23 -12.80
C VAL A 61 -4.37 41.85 -13.25
N LYS A 62 -4.46 40.84 -14.08
CA LYS A 62 -5.73 40.36 -14.64
C LYS A 62 -6.62 39.93 -13.49
N LYS A 63 -7.81 40.55 -13.38
CA LYS A 63 -8.76 40.16 -12.33
C LYS A 63 -9.13 38.68 -12.48
N PRO A 64 -9.04 37.87 -11.42
CA PRO A 64 -9.39 36.46 -11.48
C PRO A 64 -10.80 36.24 -12.01
N TYR A 65 -10.99 35.19 -12.80
CA TYR A 65 -12.31 34.80 -13.25
C TYR A 65 -13.14 34.24 -12.11
N THR A 66 -14.45 34.36 -12.26
CA THR A 66 -15.45 33.60 -11.52
C THR A 66 -16.04 32.52 -12.45
N ALA A 67 -16.82 31.61 -11.91
CA ALA A 67 -17.51 30.61 -12.71
C ALA A 67 -18.37 31.25 -13.83
N GLY A 68 -18.99 32.40 -13.57
CA GLY A 68 -19.81 33.09 -14.57
C GLY A 68 -19.04 33.94 -15.58
N THR A 69 -17.77 34.26 -15.35
CA THR A 69 -16.95 35.11 -16.22
C THR A 69 -15.88 34.39 -17.01
N PHE A 70 -15.64 33.09 -16.71
CA PHE A 70 -14.65 32.28 -17.43
C PHE A 70 -15.04 32.11 -18.90
N PRO A 71 -14.12 32.31 -19.87
CA PRO A 71 -14.44 32.33 -21.31
C PRO A 71 -15.12 31.04 -21.77
N LYS A 72 -16.21 31.18 -22.53
CA LYS A 72 -16.98 30.03 -23.03
C LYS A 72 -16.25 29.18 -24.05
N ASP A 73 -15.30 29.77 -24.75
CA ASP A 73 -14.44 29.20 -25.80
C ASP A 73 -13.09 28.72 -25.27
N ALA A 74 -12.88 28.76 -23.93
CA ALA A 74 -11.67 28.23 -23.32
C ALA A 74 -11.52 26.71 -23.63
N THR A 75 -10.29 26.30 -23.94
CA THR A 75 -9.93 24.91 -24.23
C THR A 75 -9.15 24.23 -23.11
N GLU A 76 -8.69 24.99 -22.13
CA GLU A 76 -8.03 24.52 -20.91
C GLU A 76 -8.38 25.45 -19.74
N VAL A 77 -8.09 25.01 -18.53
CA VAL A 77 -8.24 25.77 -17.29
C VAL A 77 -6.88 25.88 -16.61
N ARG A 78 -6.49 27.11 -16.20
CA ARG A 78 -5.28 27.33 -15.42
C ARG A 78 -5.59 27.79 -14.01
N TYR A 79 -4.70 27.51 -13.08
CA TYR A 79 -4.86 27.92 -11.68
C TYR A 79 -4.81 29.45 -11.52
N SER A 80 -3.91 30.11 -12.29
CA SER A 80 -3.83 31.58 -12.32
C SER A 80 -5.09 32.25 -12.84
N ASP A 81 -5.90 31.60 -13.68
CA ASP A 81 -7.18 32.12 -14.14
C ASP A 81 -8.16 32.41 -12.99
N PHE A 82 -8.03 31.70 -11.90
CA PHE A 82 -8.90 31.82 -10.71
C PHE A 82 -8.20 32.45 -9.52
N GLY A 83 -7.02 33.02 -9.72
CA GLY A 83 -6.33 33.82 -8.72
C GLY A 83 -5.34 33.04 -7.85
N ALA A 84 -4.95 31.84 -8.26
CA ALA A 84 -3.79 31.19 -7.64
C ALA A 84 -2.53 32.00 -7.92
N VAL A 85 -1.78 32.32 -6.86
CA VAL A 85 -0.60 33.16 -6.92
C VAL A 85 0.63 32.33 -7.27
N GLY A 86 0.76 31.16 -6.66
CA GLY A 86 1.87 30.24 -6.88
C GLY A 86 3.22 30.83 -6.46
N ASP A 87 3.26 31.55 -5.34
CA ASP A 87 4.46 32.18 -4.76
C ASP A 87 5.10 31.37 -3.65
N GLY A 88 4.51 30.19 -3.30
CA GLY A 88 4.95 29.31 -2.23
C GLY A 88 4.54 29.76 -0.82
N VAL A 89 3.75 30.83 -0.68
CA VAL A 89 3.37 31.40 0.62
C VAL A 89 1.88 31.67 0.72
N THR A 90 1.28 32.21 -0.35
CA THR A 90 -0.16 32.50 -0.41
C THR A 90 -0.96 31.20 -0.54
N ASP A 91 -1.99 31.00 0.29
CA ASP A 91 -2.84 29.81 0.19
C ASP A 91 -3.64 29.78 -1.12
N ASP A 92 -3.30 28.85 -1.98
CA ASP A 92 -3.89 28.71 -3.31
C ASP A 92 -5.03 27.66 -3.35
N GLN A 93 -5.31 26.93 -2.26
CA GLN A 93 -6.25 25.79 -2.26
C GLN A 93 -7.63 26.16 -2.82
N LYS A 94 -8.13 27.32 -2.45
CA LYS A 94 -9.46 27.78 -2.88
C LYS A 94 -9.49 28.07 -4.39
N ALA A 95 -8.46 28.70 -4.91
CA ALA A 95 -8.34 29.01 -6.34
C ALA A 95 -8.18 27.73 -7.18
N ILE A 96 -7.33 26.81 -6.74
CA ILE A 96 -7.11 25.52 -7.38
C ILE A 96 -8.42 24.70 -7.38
N ARG A 97 -9.13 24.65 -6.27
CA ARG A 97 -10.44 23.96 -6.19
C ARG A 97 -11.46 24.56 -7.14
N LEU A 98 -11.52 25.89 -7.26
CA LEU A 98 -12.43 26.54 -8.19
C LEU A 98 -12.06 26.21 -9.65
N ALA A 99 -10.77 26.20 -10.00
CA ALA A 99 -10.30 25.81 -11.32
C ALA A 99 -10.75 24.38 -11.68
N HIS A 100 -10.55 23.42 -10.80
CA HIS A 100 -11.01 22.04 -11.02
C HIS A 100 -12.54 21.93 -11.10
N ASN A 101 -13.29 22.65 -10.27
CA ASN A 101 -14.75 22.65 -10.36
C ASN A 101 -15.26 23.14 -11.73
N ILE A 102 -14.61 24.15 -12.31
CA ILE A 102 -14.96 24.66 -13.64
C ILE A 102 -14.55 23.67 -14.73
N ALA A 103 -13.35 23.11 -14.61
CA ALA A 103 -12.83 22.11 -15.54
C ALA A 103 -13.74 20.88 -15.59
N ASN A 104 -14.10 20.32 -14.43
CA ASN A 104 -14.98 19.16 -14.31
C ASN A 104 -16.37 19.45 -14.93
N ALA A 105 -16.97 20.62 -14.60
CA ALA A 105 -18.29 21.01 -15.12
C ALA A 105 -18.31 21.21 -16.65
N ARG A 106 -17.15 21.48 -17.26
CA ARG A 106 -17.03 21.77 -18.70
C ARG A 106 -16.25 20.72 -19.47
N ASN A 107 -15.81 19.67 -18.81
CA ASN A 107 -14.95 18.62 -19.36
C ASN A 107 -13.69 19.20 -20.07
N LEU A 108 -13.01 20.13 -19.39
CA LEU A 108 -11.79 20.76 -19.86
C LEU A 108 -10.58 20.21 -19.11
N PRO A 109 -9.41 20.09 -19.76
CA PRO A 109 -8.17 19.76 -19.05
C PRO A 109 -7.74 20.91 -18.14
N VAL A 110 -7.11 20.56 -17.03
CA VAL A 110 -6.48 21.50 -16.11
C VAL A 110 -4.98 21.52 -16.34
N LYS A 111 -4.39 22.71 -16.30
CA LYS A 111 -2.95 22.88 -16.38
C LYS A 111 -2.45 23.81 -15.28
N ALA A 112 -1.51 23.36 -14.47
CA ALA A 112 -0.77 24.22 -13.57
C ALA A 112 0.15 25.17 -14.35
N ASP A 113 0.43 26.34 -13.78
CA ASP A 113 1.33 27.29 -14.41
C ASP A 113 2.79 26.90 -14.15
N GLU A 114 3.60 26.85 -15.19
CA GLU A 114 5.00 26.44 -15.12
C GLU A 114 5.83 27.37 -14.23
N GLY A 115 6.75 26.80 -13.44
CA GLY A 115 7.60 27.52 -12.53
C GLY A 115 6.90 28.06 -11.27
N LYS A 116 5.61 27.76 -11.08
CA LYS A 116 4.85 28.17 -9.90
C LYS A 116 5.01 27.18 -8.75
N THR A 117 4.96 27.71 -7.52
CA THR A 117 4.92 26.92 -6.29
C THR A 117 3.63 27.24 -5.55
N TYR A 118 2.68 26.33 -5.60
CA TYR A 118 1.38 26.49 -4.93
C TYR A 118 1.48 26.07 -3.47
N TYR A 119 0.97 26.91 -2.58
CA TYR A 119 0.93 26.63 -1.15
C TYR A 119 -0.49 26.25 -0.74
N ILE A 120 -0.63 25.15 -0.02
CA ILE A 120 -1.90 24.61 0.47
C ILE A 120 -1.76 24.37 1.97
N ASN A 121 -2.43 25.18 2.77
CA ASN A 121 -2.34 25.13 4.22
C ASN A 121 -3.43 24.25 4.88
N ALA A 122 -3.50 24.30 6.20
CA ALA A 122 -4.44 23.53 7.00
C ALA A 122 -5.87 24.12 7.07
N ALA A 123 -6.09 25.38 6.67
CA ALA A 123 -7.34 26.10 6.93
C ALA A 123 -8.56 25.47 6.27
N GLU A 124 -8.41 24.90 5.08
CA GLU A 124 -9.45 24.18 4.37
C GLU A 124 -9.15 22.68 4.22
N SER A 125 -8.42 22.09 5.18
CA SER A 125 -7.96 20.70 5.11
C SER A 125 -9.06 19.64 4.91
N THR A 126 -10.29 19.96 5.31
CA THR A 126 -11.47 19.10 5.09
C THR A 126 -12.12 19.26 3.71
N LYS A 127 -11.63 20.19 2.87
CA LYS A 127 -12.16 20.46 1.55
C LYS A 127 -11.22 19.94 0.47
N THR A 128 -11.59 18.81 -0.07
CA THR A 128 -10.84 18.13 -1.15
C THR A 128 -11.02 18.83 -2.50
N ILE A 129 -10.00 18.81 -3.33
CA ILE A 129 -10.02 19.23 -4.74
C ILE A 129 -10.37 18.01 -5.59
N GLU A 130 -11.48 18.07 -6.30
CA GLU A 130 -12.01 16.95 -7.09
C GLU A 130 -11.47 17.01 -8.52
N ILE A 131 -10.88 15.90 -8.98
CA ILE A 131 -10.33 15.76 -10.34
C ILE A 131 -11.21 14.76 -11.11
N GLU A 132 -11.82 15.23 -12.21
CA GLU A 132 -12.59 14.41 -13.14
C GLU A 132 -12.10 14.52 -14.59
N THR A 133 -11.08 15.35 -14.84
CA THR A 133 -10.51 15.61 -16.18
C THR A 133 -9.00 15.49 -16.17
N ASP A 134 -8.39 15.43 -17.35
CA ASP A 134 -6.93 15.45 -17.48
C ASP A 134 -6.33 16.63 -16.71
N THR A 135 -5.26 16.35 -15.97
CA THR A 135 -4.59 17.35 -15.14
C THR A 135 -3.08 17.29 -15.37
N ASP A 136 -2.49 18.42 -15.75
CA ASP A 136 -1.07 18.56 -16.01
C ASP A 136 -0.42 19.52 -15.00
N TRP A 137 0.40 18.97 -14.11
CA TRP A 137 1.19 19.72 -13.12
C TRP A 137 2.67 19.83 -13.52
N THR A 138 3.01 19.50 -14.78
CA THR A 138 4.40 19.52 -15.21
C THR A 138 5.02 20.91 -15.03
N GLY A 139 6.19 20.96 -14.37
CA GLY A 139 6.89 22.22 -14.07
C GLY A 139 6.34 23.02 -12.90
N ALA A 140 5.31 22.54 -12.21
CA ALA A 140 4.78 23.15 -11.01
C ALA A 140 5.19 22.40 -9.74
N SER A 141 5.27 23.12 -8.62
CA SER A 141 5.53 22.58 -7.28
C SER A 141 4.36 22.87 -6.34
N PHE A 142 4.21 22.04 -5.31
CA PHE A 142 3.16 22.16 -4.30
C PHE A 142 3.76 22.02 -2.90
N ILE A 143 3.43 22.92 -1.99
CA ILE A 143 3.74 22.80 -0.57
C ILE A 143 2.45 22.48 0.17
N LEU A 144 2.38 21.28 0.76
CA LEU A 144 1.28 20.85 1.61
C LEU A 144 1.68 21.09 3.07
N ASP A 145 1.15 22.15 3.68
CA ASP A 145 1.47 22.48 5.06
C ASP A 145 0.49 21.83 6.04
N ASP A 146 0.91 20.72 6.61
CA ASP A 146 0.11 19.93 7.53
C ASP A 146 0.41 20.24 9.00
N ARG A 147 1.35 21.16 9.28
CA ARG A 147 1.86 21.41 10.64
C ARG A 147 0.75 21.76 11.65
N ASP A 148 -0.24 22.52 11.21
CA ASP A 148 -1.33 22.98 12.06
C ASP A 148 -2.63 22.18 11.91
N ILE A 149 -2.63 21.05 11.18
CA ILE A 149 -3.84 20.23 11.05
C ILE A 149 -4.16 19.59 12.39
N ASN A 150 -5.36 19.86 12.88
CA ASN A 150 -5.91 19.17 14.04
C ASN A 150 -6.57 17.86 13.58
N TYR A 151 -6.02 16.74 13.99
CA TYR A 151 -6.58 15.41 13.72
C TYR A 151 -7.52 14.91 14.84
N ASP A 152 -8.05 15.77 15.69
CA ASP A 152 -9.08 15.52 16.74
C ASP A 152 -8.95 14.18 17.48
N GLY A 153 -7.72 13.73 17.67
CA GLY A 153 -7.41 12.52 18.42
C GLY A 153 -7.86 11.22 17.76
N HIS A 154 -8.27 11.21 16.50
CA HIS A 154 -8.48 10.00 15.73
C HIS A 154 -7.13 9.39 15.36
N TRP A 155 -6.99 8.08 15.57
CA TRP A 155 -5.73 7.36 15.34
C TRP A 155 -5.38 7.20 13.84
N ALA A 156 -6.37 7.35 12.96
CA ALA A 156 -6.15 7.36 11.51
C ALA A 156 -7.16 8.32 10.87
N GLN A 157 -6.66 9.35 10.23
CA GLN A 157 -7.48 10.30 9.48
C GLN A 157 -6.85 10.59 8.13
N THR A 158 -7.62 10.36 7.08
CA THR A 158 -7.25 10.71 5.72
C THR A 158 -8.01 11.94 5.30
N LEU A 159 -7.29 12.98 4.91
CA LEU A 159 -7.81 14.25 4.40
C LEU A 159 -7.20 14.47 3.00
N PRO A 160 -7.73 13.84 1.93
CA PRO A 160 -7.12 13.96 0.62
C PRO A 160 -7.11 15.42 0.15
N VAL A 161 -5.97 15.86 -0.37
CA VAL A 161 -5.86 17.17 -1.03
C VAL A 161 -6.55 17.10 -2.38
N PHE A 162 -6.26 16.03 -3.13
CA PHE A 162 -6.88 15.75 -4.42
C PHE A 162 -7.63 14.42 -4.36
N SER A 163 -8.80 14.37 -4.99
CA SER A 163 -9.58 13.15 -5.15
C SER A 163 -9.99 12.96 -6.60
N VAL A 164 -9.51 11.87 -7.20
CA VAL A 164 -9.87 11.48 -8.57
C VAL A 164 -11.16 10.67 -8.47
N LYS A 165 -12.28 11.31 -8.77
CA LYS A 165 -13.60 10.75 -8.56
C LYS A 165 -14.17 10.03 -9.78
N PRO A 166 -14.94 8.95 -9.55
CA PRO A 166 -15.74 8.35 -10.61
C PRO A 166 -16.82 9.33 -11.09
N SER A 167 -17.09 9.34 -12.40
CA SER A 167 -18.16 10.14 -12.98
C SER A 167 -19.55 9.52 -12.77
N LEU A 168 -19.60 8.24 -12.42
CA LEU A 168 -20.82 7.45 -12.24
C LEU A 168 -21.00 7.02 -10.78
N SER A 169 -22.23 7.03 -10.31
CA SER A 169 -22.54 6.62 -8.95
C SER A 169 -22.67 5.10 -8.83
N ARG A 170 -22.22 4.56 -7.70
CA ARG A 170 -22.47 3.16 -7.34
C ARG A 170 -23.96 2.91 -7.14
N PHE A 171 -24.38 1.66 -7.34
CA PHE A 171 -25.76 1.20 -7.08
C PHE A 171 -25.77 -0.19 -6.46
N ASP A 172 -26.83 -0.47 -5.71
CA ASP A 172 -26.99 -1.77 -5.06
C ASP A 172 -27.43 -2.84 -6.06
N LEU A 173 -26.95 -4.07 -5.84
CA LEU A 173 -27.36 -5.29 -6.57
C LEU A 173 -28.00 -6.28 -5.60
N LYS A 174 -28.87 -7.13 -6.16
CA LYS A 174 -29.41 -8.28 -5.44
C LYS A 174 -28.81 -9.54 -6.05
N LEU A 175 -28.09 -10.29 -5.25
CA LEU A 175 -27.54 -11.60 -5.60
C LEU A 175 -28.00 -12.59 -4.53
N ASP A 176 -28.34 -13.81 -4.91
CA ASP A 176 -28.83 -14.82 -3.95
C ASP A 176 -27.66 -15.60 -3.32
N ALA A 177 -26.86 -16.23 -4.14
CA ALA A 177 -25.68 -16.98 -3.76
C ALA A 177 -24.61 -16.86 -4.85
N LEU A 178 -23.37 -17.20 -4.53
CA LEU A 178 -22.28 -17.25 -5.49
C LEU A 178 -21.29 -18.34 -5.08
N SER A 179 -20.76 -19.08 -6.03
CA SER A 179 -19.88 -20.21 -5.77
C SER A 179 -18.60 -20.14 -6.60
N ILE A 180 -17.54 -20.76 -6.09
CA ILE A 180 -16.31 -20.97 -6.85
C ILE A 180 -16.66 -21.69 -8.17
N GLY A 181 -16.24 -21.13 -9.29
CA GLY A 181 -16.50 -21.64 -10.63
C GLY A 181 -17.68 -20.97 -11.35
N ASP A 182 -18.47 -20.14 -10.66
CA ASP A 182 -19.50 -19.35 -11.33
C ASP A 182 -18.85 -18.35 -12.30
N THR A 183 -19.43 -18.26 -13.49
CA THR A 183 -18.98 -17.36 -14.57
C THR A 183 -19.93 -16.18 -14.81
N ASN A 184 -21.04 -16.12 -14.08
CA ASN A 184 -22.02 -15.04 -14.13
C ASN A 184 -22.60 -14.82 -12.74
N ILE A 185 -22.83 -13.57 -12.36
CA ILE A 185 -23.38 -13.21 -11.04
C ILE A 185 -24.89 -13.39 -10.90
N GLY A 186 -25.58 -13.86 -11.95
CA GLY A 186 -27.03 -14.08 -11.97
C GLY A 186 -27.87 -12.79 -12.10
N THR A 187 -27.26 -11.65 -12.30
CA THR A 187 -27.92 -10.35 -12.45
C THR A 187 -27.13 -9.48 -13.45
N ALA A 188 -27.84 -8.86 -14.39
CA ALA A 188 -27.24 -7.95 -15.38
C ALA A 188 -27.15 -6.53 -14.82
N PRO A 189 -25.95 -5.96 -14.59
CA PRO A 189 -25.82 -4.59 -14.10
C PRO A 189 -26.07 -3.52 -15.19
N GLY A 190 -26.17 -3.93 -16.46
CA GLY A 190 -26.44 -3.06 -17.60
C GLY A 190 -25.23 -2.27 -18.11
N GLN A 191 -24.08 -2.35 -17.44
CA GLN A 191 -22.82 -1.76 -17.81
C GLN A 191 -21.65 -2.48 -17.14
N LYS A 192 -20.43 -2.27 -17.60
CA LYS A 192 -19.24 -2.85 -16.96
C LYS A 192 -19.05 -2.28 -15.56
N CYS A 193 -18.91 -3.15 -14.57
CA CYS A 193 -18.82 -2.77 -13.17
C CYS A 193 -17.76 -3.56 -12.40
N LEU A 194 -17.24 -2.94 -11.34
CA LEU A 194 -16.58 -3.62 -10.24
C LEU A 194 -17.65 -3.94 -9.20
N VAL A 195 -17.96 -5.24 -9.02
CA VAL A 195 -19.01 -5.71 -8.11
C VAL A 195 -18.42 -6.18 -6.80
N TYR A 196 -18.97 -5.68 -5.71
CA TYR A 196 -18.67 -6.12 -4.36
C TYR A 196 -19.69 -7.15 -3.90
N VAL A 197 -19.19 -8.24 -3.33
CA VAL A 197 -19.98 -9.32 -2.74
C VAL A 197 -19.59 -9.49 -1.28
N TYR A 198 -20.57 -9.55 -0.38
CA TYR A 198 -20.39 -9.73 1.05
C TYR A 198 -21.25 -10.85 1.62
N CYS A 199 -20.66 -11.61 2.55
CA CYS A 199 -21.38 -12.49 3.46
C CYS A 199 -20.99 -12.13 4.90
N ASN A 200 -21.88 -11.47 5.63
CA ASN A 200 -21.59 -10.97 6.98
C ASN A 200 -21.63 -12.07 8.05
N SER A 201 -22.34 -13.17 7.77
CA SER A 201 -22.43 -14.34 8.64
C SER A 201 -21.13 -15.17 8.67
N VAL A 202 -20.30 -15.02 7.64
CA VAL A 202 -18.98 -15.68 7.57
C VAL A 202 -17.89 -14.67 7.90
N LYS A 203 -17.01 -15.03 8.83
CA LYS A 203 -15.84 -14.22 9.21
C LYS A 203 -14.58 -14.83 8.64
N HIS A 204 -13.75 -13.97 8.04
CA HIS A 204 -12.44 -14.30 7.52
C HIS A 204 -11.36 -13.41 8.15
N TYR A 205 -10.10 -13.79 7.99
CA TYR A 205 -8.95 -13.04 8.49
C TYR A 205 -9.05 -12.75 9.99
N ILE A 206 -9.51 -13.77 10.73
CA ILE A 206 -9.56 -13.75 12.20
C ILE A 206 -8.13 -13.79 12.70
N ARG A 207 -7.64 -12.67 13.18
CA ARG A 207 -6.23 -12.49 13.47
C ARG A 207 -5.79 -13.25 14.71
N TYR A 208 -4.60 -13.83 14.68
CA TYR A 208 -3.92 -14.37 15.83
C TYR A 208 -3.14 -13.28 16.57
N GLY A 209 -3.07 -13.33 17.88
CA GLY A 209 -2.34 -12.32 18.68
C GLY A 209 -3.10 -11.00 18.82
N ALA A 210 -2.50 -9.90 18.41
CA ALA A 210 -3.13 -8.58 18.50
C ALA A 210 -4.46 -8.55 17.73
N ASN A 211 -5.54 -8.09 18.39
CA ASN A 211 -6.91 -8.15 17.87
C ASN A 211 -7.38 -9.57 17.51
N ALA A 212 -6.96 -10.56 18.27
CA ALA A 212 -7.46 -11.92 18.13
C ALA A 212 -9.00 -11.91 18.08
N ASP A 213 -9.57 -12.83 17.28
CA ASP A 213 -11.01 -12.99 17.07
C ASP A 213 -11.74 -11.80 16.42
N SER A 214 -11.01 -10.78 15.94
CA SER A 214 -11.65 -9.60 15.34
C SER A 214 -12.28 -9.88 13.98
N GLY A 215 -11.72 -10.74 13.14
CA GLY A 215 -12.23 -11.17 11.84
C GLY A 215 -12.98 -10.11 11.00
N GLN A 216 -13.00 -10.28 9.70
CA GLN A 216 -13.77 -9.43 8.79
C GLN A 216 -14.90 -10.22 8.16
N ALA A 217 -15.98 -9.55 7.76
CA ALA A 217 -16.97 -10.19 6.91
C ALA A 217 -16.31 -10.70 5.62
N GLN A 218 -16.68 -11.89 5.20
CA GLN A 218 -16.22 -12.45 3.92
C GLN A 218 -16.62 -11.50 2.80
N LYS A 219 -15.66 -11.10 1.99
CA LYS A 219 -15.90 -10.22 0.83
C LYS A 219 -14.90 -10.45 -0.27
N GLU A 220 -15.29 -10.12 -1.47
CA GLU A 220 -14.41 -9.98 -2.62
C GLU A 220 -14.98 -9.01 -3.65
N ILE A 221 -14.16 -8.66 -4.63
CA ILE A 221 -14.53 -7.81 -5.76
C ILE A 221 -14.42 -8.62 -7.05
N LEU A 222 -15.39 -8.42 -7.95
CA LEU A 222 -15.45 -9.07 -9.25
C LEU A 222 -15.60 -8.02 -10.34
N LEU A 223 -14.85 -8.14 -11.42
CA LEU A 223 -15.10 -7.35 -12.62
C LEU A 223 -16.16 -8.08 -13.46
N VAL A 224 -17.24 -7.40 -13.79
CA VAL A 224 -18.33 -7.98 -14.58
C VAL A 224 -18.71 -7.11 -15.76
N ASP A 225 -19.20 -7.72 -16.82
CA ASP A 225 -19.75 -7.00 -17.98
C ASP A 225 -21.22 -6.57 -17.77
N ALA A 226 -21.82 -5.96 -18.79
CA ALA A 226 -23.20 -5.47 -18.75
C ALA A 226 -24.24 -6.58 -18.52
N ASP A 227 -23.93 -7.82 -18.90
CA ASP A 227 -24.82 -8.98 -18.78
C ASP A 227 -24.57 -9.77 -17.49
N GLY A 228 -23.63 -9.33 -16.65
CA GLY A 228 -23.26 -9.97 -15.39
C GLY A 228 -22.24 -11.08 -15.52
N ASN A 229 -21.61 -11.27 -16.70
CA ASN A 229 -20.55 -12.25 -16.84
C ASN A 229 -19.30 -11.79 -16.09
N ILE A 230 -18.74 -12.70 -15.31
CA ILE A 230 -17.54 -12.46 -14.51
C ILE A 230 -16.31 -12.52 -15.43
N ASP A 231 -15.46 -11.49 -15.36
CA ASP A 231 -14.19 -11.51 -16.06
C ASP A 231 -13.31 -12.66 -15.52
N PRO A 232 -12.77 -13.54 -16.38
CA PRO A 232 -11.94 -14.66 -15.93
C PRO A 232 -10.70 -14.27 -15.11
N THR A 233 -10.26 -13.02 -15.19
CA THR A 233 -9.15 -12.50 -14.37
C THR A 233 -9.56 -12.17 -12.93
N THR A 234 -10.85 -12.18 -12.63
CA THR A 234 -11.40 -11.94 -11.29
C THR A 234 -12.37 -13.05 -10.87
N PRO A 235 -11.97 -14.33 -10.87
CA PRO A 235 -12.86 -15.43 -10.56
C PRO A 235 -13.36 -15.36 -9.11
N VAL A 236 -14.47 -16.01 -8.83
CA VAL A 236 -14.96 -16.21 -7.46
C VAL A 236 -13.96 -17.08 -6.70
N THR A 237 -13.46 -16.59 -5.56
CA THR A 237 -12.46 -17.29 -4.73
C THR A 237 -13.05 -17.90 -3.47
N TRP A 238 -14.24 -17.50 -3.08
CA TRP A 238 -14.97 -18.01 -1.93
C TRP A 238 -16.39 -18.43 -2.30
N ASN A 239 -16.92 -19.44 -1.60
CA ASN A 239 -18.35 -19.75 -1.70
C ASN A 239 -19.17 -18.81 -0.82
N TYR A 240 -20.19 -18.20 -1.39
CA TYR A 240 -21.19 -17.36 -0.72
C TYR A 240 -22.53 -18.10 -0.69
N PRO A 241 -22.82 -18.89 0.35
CA PRO A 241 -24.10 -19.59 0.44
C PRO A 241 -25.28 -18.60 0.52
N THR A 242 -25.03 -17.40 0.99
CA THR A 242 -25.90 -16.24 0.94
C THR A 242 -25.09 -15.00 0.63
N VAL A 243 -25.64 -14.09 -0.14
CA VAL A 243 -25.06 -12.75 -0.35
C VAL A 243 -25.87 -11.74 0.45
N ASP A 244 -25.33 -11.31 1.60
CA ASP A 244 -26.04 -10.37 2.48
C ASP A 244 -26.05 -8.94 1.91
N ARG A 245 -25.05 -8.63 1.10
CA ARG A 245 -24.91 -7.32 0.45
C ARG A 245 -24.11 -7.45 -0.82
N ALA A 246 -24.61 -6.83 -1.88
CA ALA A 246 -23.84 -6.59 -3.10
C ALA A 246 -24.10 -5.19 -3.63
N PHE A 247 -23.11 -4.58 -4.24
CA PHE A 247 -23.23 -3.32 -4.97
C PHE A 247 -22.23 -3.27 -6.12
N ALA A 248 -22.56 -2.48 -7.12
CA ALA A 248 -21.74 -2.28 -8.31
C ALA A 248 -21.19 -0.85 -8.36
N ILE A 249 -19.92 -0.73 -8.70
CA ILE A 249 -19.27 0.53 -9.05
C ILE A 249 -19.04 0.49 -10.56
N PRO A 250 -19.71 1.36 -11.33
CA PRO A 250 -19.50 1.42 -12.77
C PRO A 250 -18.05 1.77 -13.12
N VAL A 251 -17.54 1.16 -14.17
CA VAL A 251 -16.21 1.46 -14.70
C VAL A 251 -16.31 2.66 -15.64
N ASP A 252 -15.67 3.77 -15.28
CA ASP A 252 -15.52 4.90 -16.20
C ASP A 252 -14.71 4.46 -17.43
N GLU A 253 -15.27 4.54 -18.62
CA GLU A 253 -14.60 4.08 -19.84
C GLU A 253 -13.60 5.13 -20.39
N THR A 254 -13.88 6.41 -20.18
CA THR A 254 -12.99 7.49 -20.63
C THR A 254 -11.78 7.58 -19.71
N PRO A 255 -10.56 7.33 -20.19
CA PRO A 255 -9.37 7.45 -19.37
C PRO A 255 -9.05 8.92 -19.09
N ILE A 256 -8.43 9.15 -17.92
CA ILE A 256 -7.84 10.44 -17.57
C ILE A 256 -6.39 10.27 -17.15
N THR A 257 -5.60 11.32 -17.35
CA THR A 257 -4.18 11.34 -16.99
C THR A 257 -3.87 12.51 -16.07
N ILE A 258 -3.09 12.22 -15.02
CA ILE A 258 -2.50 13.21 -14.12
C ILE A 258 -0.99 13.17 -14.35
N ARG A 259 -0.37 14.30 -14.67
CA ARG A 259 1.05 14.37 -15.03
C ARG A 259 1.82 15.34 -14.16
N GLY A 260 3.05 14.96 -13.82
CA GLY A 260 4.02 15.83 -13.16
C GLY A 260 3.59 16.27 -11.75
N GLY A 261 4.18 17.35 -11.29
CA GLY A 261 4.00 17.90 -9.95
C GLY A 261 5.08 17.44 -8.97
N ASP A 262 5.70 18.41 -8.30
CA ASP A 262 6.67 18.18 -7.22
C ASP A 262 6.03 18.59 -5.89
N PHE A 263 5.65 17.62 -5.08
CA PHE A 263 4.93 17.83 -3.82
C PHE A 263 5.89 17.74 -2.63
N LEU A 264 5.85 18.76 -1.79
CA LEU A 264 6.51 18.79 -0.50
C LEU A 264 5.47 18.86 0.62
N THR A 265 5.39 17.82 1.45
CA THR A 265 4.59 17.85 2.68
C THR A 265 5.45 18.33 3.83
N LEU A 266 5.06 19.47 4.46
CA LEU A 266 5.56 19.88 5.77
C LEU A 266 4.76 19.11 6.82
N ALA A 267 5.39 18.12 7.43
CA ALA A 267 4.72 17.13 8.25
C ALA A 267 4.02 17.73 9.47
N ASN A 268 2.92 17.12 9.85
CA ASN A 268 2.15 17.51 11.02
C ASN A 268 3.00 17.47 12.30
N GLU A 269 2.89 18.49 13.11
CA GLU A 269 3.68 18.70 14.33
C GLU A 269 2.98 18.18 15.61
N ILE A 270 1.88 17.46 15.49
CA ILE A 270 1.21 16.86 16.65
C ILE A 270 2.12 15.81 17.28
N ASN A 271 2.33 15.93 18.58
CA ASN A 271 2.98 14.93 19.40
C ASN A 271 1.95 14.26 20.31
N PRO A 272 1.12 13.36 19.81
CA PRO A 272 0.08 12.74 20.60
C PRO A 272 0.67 11.75 21.60
N ASP A 273 -0.02 11.57 22.74
CA ASP A 273 0.31 10.53 23.71
C ASP A 273 0.15 9.12 23.14
N ARG A 274 -0.47 9.02 21.96
CA ARG A 274 -0.73 7.78 21.23
C ARG A 274 -0.39 7.97 19.75
N TYR A 275 -0.20 6.86 19.08
CA TYR A 275 0.00 6.80 17.65
C TYR A 275 -1.18 7.42 16.88
N ILE A 276 -0.84 8.27 15.91
CA ILE A 276 -1.76 8.80 14.91
C ILE A 276 -1.14 8.55 13.53
N SER A 277 -1.91 7.96 12.62
CA SER A 277 -1.58 7.90 11.21
C SER A 277 -2.37 8.98 10.49
N THR A 278 -1.68 9.79 9.73
CA THR A 278 -2.27 10.90 8.99
C THR A 278 -2.02 10.72 7.50
N ALA A 279 -2.86 11.28 6.66
CA ALA A 279 -2.60 11.35 5.23
C ALA A 279 -3.30 12.57 4.62
N ARG A 280 -2.52 13.42 3.95
CA ARG A 280 -3.00 14.38 2.95
C ARG A 280 -2.44 13.97 1.61
N ASN A 281 -3.26 13.32 0.81
CA ASN A 281 -2.84 12.50 -0.31
C ASN A 281 -3.64 12.78 -1.59
N ILE A 282 -3.32 12.03 -2.62
CA ILE A 282 -4.10 11.89 -3.84
C ILE A 282 -4.91 10.59 -3.72
N ASP A 283 -6.24 10.72 -3.54
CA ASP A 283 -7.18 9.61 -3.42
C ASP A 283 -7.79 9.27 -4.79
N ILE A 284 -7.54 8.06 -5.29
CA ILE A 284 -7.96 7.62 -6.63
C ILE A 284 -9.08 6.59 -6.47
N ARG A 285 -10.29 7.01 -6.86
CA ARG A 285 -11.52 6.20 -6.82
C ARG A 285 -12.13 5.98 -8.21
N ARG A 286 -11.50 6.48 -9.24
CA ARG A 286 -11.93 6.38 -10.63
C ARG A 286 -11.19 5.28 -11.35
N SER A 287 -11.89 4.53 -12.17
CA SER A 287 -11.29 3.56 -13.10
C SER A 287 -10.62 4.27 -14.29
N ASN A 288 -9.67 3.58 -14.95
CA ASN A 288 -8.94 4.07 -16.13
C ASN A 288 -8.17 5.37 -15.88
N VAL A 289 -7.38 5.40 -14.82
CA VAL A 289 -6.53 6.55 -14.43
C VAL A 289 -5.05 6.21 -14.63
N THR A 290 -4.32 7.14 -15.24
CA THR A 290 -2.85 7.12 -15.27
C THR A 290 -2.30 8.30 -14.48
N VAL A 291 -1.42 8.03 -13.51
CA VAL A 291 -0.59 9.04 -12.84
C VAL A 291 0.82 8.87 -13.33
N ASP A 292 1.46 9.93 -13.84
CA ASP A 292 2.75 9.87 -14.51
C ASP A 292 3.70 10.98 -14.03
N GLY A 293 4.83 10.61 -13.43
CA GLY A 293 5.92 11.53 -13.12
C GLY A 293 5.68 12.44 -11.91
N VAL A 294 4.81 12.07 -10.99
CA VAL A 294 4.61 12.80 -9.72
C VAL A 294 5.77 12.54 -8.78
N LYS A 295 6.26 13.60 -8.12
CA LYS A 295 7.27 13.53 -7.07
C LYS A 295 6.66 13.94 -5.74
N HIS A 296 7.01 13.21 -4.68
CA HIS A 296 6.57 13.53 -3.33
C HIS A 296 7.71 13.40 -2.33
N ARG A 297 7.83 14.42 -1.48
CA ARG A 297 8.78 14.47 -0.38
C ARG A 297 8.08 14.90 0.90
N ILE A 298 8.56 14.41 2.04
CA ILE A 298 8.10 14.84 3.36
C ILE A 298 9.27 15.50 4.08
N GLU A 299 9.04 16.69 4.59
CA GLU A 299 9.96 17.38 5.48
C GLU A 299 9.36 17.44 6.88
N GLN A 300 10.18 17.10 7.86
CA GLN A 300 9.81 17.11 9.27
C GLN A 300 10.80 17.99 10.04
N VAL A 301 10.26 19.03 10.67
CA VAL A 301 11.07 20.01 11.39
C VAL A 301 11.48 19.53 12.80
N LYS A 302 10.71 18.58 13.38
CA LYS A 302 10.92 18.04 14.72
C LYS A 302 10.66 16.53 14.76
N ASP A 303 11.14 15.85 15.81
CA ASP A 303 10.89 14.42 16.04
C ASP A 303 9.44 14.17 16.51
N TYR A 304 8.50 14.38 15.61
CA TYR A 304 7.10 14.06 15.88
C TYR A 304 6.77 12.60 15.58
N ARG A 305 5.70 12.11 16.18
CA ARG A 305 5.37 10.70 16.27
C ARG A 305 4.17 10.30 15.42
N SER A 306 3.82 11.08 14.43
CA SER A 306 2.77 10.71 13.50
C SER A 306 3.37 10.12 12.23
N ALA A 307 3.02 8.88 11.93
CA ALA A 307 3.33 8.28 10.64
C ALA A 307 2.35 8.80 9.59
N TYR A 308 2.85 8.99 8.36
CA TYR A 308 1.98 9.32 7.24
C TYR A 308 1.47 8.05 6.56
N GLY A 309 0.17 7.98 6.33
CA GLY A 309 -0.43 7.01 5.41
C GLY A 309 -0.22 7.45 3.95
N GLY A 310 -0.19 6.51 3.01
CA GLY A 310 0.24 6.69 1.62
C GLY A 310 -0.15 7.98 0.91
N PHE A 311 0.80 8.53 0.18
CA PHE A 311 0.57 9.69 -0.66
C PHE A 311 -0.38 9.37 -1.84
N PHE A 312 -0.33 8.13 -2.34
CA PHE A 312 -1.34 7.61 -3.24
C PHE A 312 -2.21 6.59 -2.51
N ASN A 313 -3.51 6.81 -2.51
CA ASN A 313 -4.52 5.85 -2.07
C ASN A 313 -5.39 5.46 -3.27
N VAL A 314 -5.31 4.20 -3.69
CA VAL A 314 -6.09 3.69 -4.82
C VAL A 314 -7.12 2.70 -4.29
N ALA A 315 -8.39 2.98 -4.50
CA ALA A 315 -9.42 2.10 -3.99
C ALA A 315 -10.70 2.10 -4.83
N ASP A 316 -11.41 0.97 -4.77
CA ASP A 316 -12.75 0.84 -5.33
C ASP A 316 -12.81 1.10 -6.85
N CYS A 317 -11.75 0.77 -7.59
CA CYS A 317 -11.61 1.08 -9.00
C CYS A 317 -10.89 -0.02 -9.78
N ASN A 318 -10.90 0.11 -11.10
CA ASN A 318 -10.31 -0.83 -12.04
C ASN A 318 -9.36 -0.11 -13.02
N ASN A 319 -8.24 -0.75 -13.37
CA ASN A 319 -7.30 -0.29 -14.38
C ASN A 319 -6.69 1.08 -14.03
N VAL A 320 -5.81 1.09 -13.03
CA VAL A 320 -5.04 2.27 -12.62
C VAL A 320 -3.55 2.00 -12.82
N THR A 321 -2.86 2.96 -13.39
CA THR A 321 -1.39 2.93 -13.53
C THR A 321 -0.78 4.14 -12.84
N ILE A 322 0.16 3.89 -11.92
CA ILE A 322 1.02 4.92 -11.30
C ILE A 322 2.43 4.66 -11.78
N ARG A 323 3.01 5.59 -12.54
CA ARG A 323 4.31 5.35 -13.16
C ARG A 323 5.27 6.52 -13.08
N ASN A 324 6.56 6.20 -13.16
CA ASN A 324 7.66 7.18 -13.17
C ASN A 324 7.62 8.15 -11.97
N CYS A 325 7.10 7.68 -10.82
CA CYS A 325 6.92 8.49 -9.62
C CYS A 325 8.11 8.31 -8.66
N GLU A 326 8.55 9.43 -8.07
CA GLU A 326 9.55 9.44 -7.00
C GLU A 326 8.84 9.73 -5.68
N ILE A 327 8.94 8.82 -4.71
CA ILE A 327 8.19 8.90 -3.47
C ILE A 327 9.12 8.72 -2.28
N MET A 328 8.98 9.61 -1.31
CA MET A 328 9.69 9.50 -0.05
C MET A 328 8.76 8.95 0.99
N CYS A 329 9.12 7.86 1.66
CA CYS A 329 8.40 7.50 2.85
C CYS A 329 8.77 8.40 4.01
N HIS A 330 7.81 8.53 4.92
CA HIS A 330 8.02 9.24 6.15
C HIS A 330 9.11 8.56 6.98
N ARG A 331 9.86 9.35 7.70
CA ARG A 331 10.97 8.95 8.56
C ARG A 331 10.76 7.78 9.46
N ASP A 332 11.87 7.27 9.94
CA ASP A 332 12.00 6.34 11.04
C ASP A 332 11.32 6.86 12.31
N VAL A 333 10.09 6.48 12.54
CA VAL A 333 9.45 6.66 13.83
C VAL A 333 9.64 5.38 14.64
N PHE A 334 10.47 5.45 15.66
CA PHE A 334 10.69 4.32 16.56
C PHE A 334 9.80 4.41 17.77
N PHE A 335 9.34 3.25 18.24
CA PHE A 335 8.69 3.15 19.54
C PHE A 335 9.25 2.00 20.34
N LYS A 336 9.01 2.05 21.64
CA LYS A 336 9.29 0.92 22.51
C LYS A 336 8.02 0.09 22.67
N ASN A 337 8.09 -1.18 22.30
CA ASN A 337 7.04 -2.14 22.62
C ASN A 337 7.06 -2.45 24.15
N ASP A 338 6.10 -3.26 24.62
CA ASP A 338 6.00 -3.64 26.02
C ASP A 338 7.25 -4.37 26.55
N ALA A 339 8.06 -4.95 25.66
CA ALA A 339 9.34 -5.58 25.99
C ALA A 339 10.52 -4.57 26.00
N GLY A 340 10.27 -3.27 25.80
CA GLY A 340 11.29 -2.21 25.76
C GLY A 340 12.15 -2.17 24.49
N GLN A 341 11.79 -2.93 23.45
CA GLN A 341 12.51 -2.97 22.19
C GLN A 341 12.07 -1.81 21.27
N ASN A 342 13.02 -1.21 20.58
CA ASN A 342 12.69 -0.23 19.55
C ASN A 342 12.08 -0.95 18.34
N VAL A 343 10.86 -0.59 17.98
CA VAL A 343 10.15 -1.07 16.79
C VAL A 343 9.98 0.10 15.82
N LEU A 344 10.39 -0.10 14.58
CA LEU A 344 10.25 0.89 13.53
C LEU A 344 8.80 0.92 13.03
N LEU A 345 8.23 2.12 12.96
CA LEU A 345 6.98 2.36 12.25
C LEU A 345 7.26 2.72 10.81
N GLY A 346 6.66 1.97 9.92
CA GLY A 346 6.65 2.34 8.51
C GLY A 346 5.53 3.29 8.18
N SER A 347 5.79 4.20 7.26
CA SER A 347 4.76 4.91 6.51
C SER A 347 4.42 4.13 5.26
N TYR A 348 3.18 4.24 4.82
CA TYR A 348 2.75 3.72 3.53
C TYR A 348 2.85 4.83 2.50
N GLU A 349 3.60 4.61 1.43
CA GLU A 349 3.63 5.57 0.32
C GLU A 349 2.56 5.27 -0.70
N PHE A 350 2.25 3.99 -0.86
CA PHE A 350 1.17 3.52 -1.70
C PHE A 350 0.18 2.73 -0.86
N LEU A 351 -1.08 3.10 -0.92
CA LEU A 351 -2.18 2.31 -0.38
C LEU A 351 -3.06 1.80 -1.51
N ALA A 352 -3.44 0.53 -1.42
CA ALA A 352 -4.38 -0.07 -2.36
C ALA A 352 -5.42 -0.90 -1.61
N THR A 353 -6.69 -0.74 -1.97
CA THR A 353 -7.78 -1.52 -1.37
C THR A 353 -8.86 -1.78 -2.39
N CYS A 354 -9.27 -3.05 -2.53
CA CYS A 354 -10.38 -3.42 -3.40
C CYS A 354 -10.23 -2.86 -4.83
N THR A 355 -9.03 -2.98 -5.40
CA THR A 355 -8.70 -2.49 -6.75
C THR A 355 -8.40 -3.68 -7.64
N ASN A 356 -8.89 -3.65 -8.87
CA ASN A 356 -8.52 -4.61 -9.90
C ASN A 356 -7.60 -3.96 -10.94
N ASN A 357 -6.61 -4.72 -11.43
CA ASN A 357 -5.68 -4.29 -12.47
C ASN A 357 -4.97 -2.98 -12.11
N LEU A 358 -4.24 -2.99 -10.99
CA LEU A 358 -3.41 -1.87 -10.54
C LEU A 358 -1.95 -2.14 -10.88
N THR A 359 -1.32 -1.19 -11.57
CA THR A 359 0.09 -1.26 -11.95
C THR A 359 0.88 -0.10 -11.34
N TYR A 360 1.98 -0.43 -10.66
CA TYR A 360 3.05 0.51 -10.33
C TYR A 360 4.21 0.23 -11.28
N GLU A 361 4.65 1.24 -12.04
CA GLU A 361 5.69 1.10 -13.05
C GLU A 361 6.79 2.14 -12.86
N ASN A 362 8.06 1.72 -12.78
CA ASN A 362 9.21 2.60 -12.62
C ASN A 362 9.08 3.60 -11.44
N CYS A 363 8.45 3.17 -10.34
CA CYS A 363 8.31 3.99 -9.15
C CYS A 363 9.48 3.76 -8.21
N VAL A 364 10.03 4.83 -7.64
CA VAL A 364 11.19 4.79 -6.77
C VAL A 364 10.88 5.40 -5.42
N GLN A 365 11.12 4.64 -4.37
CA GLN A 365 11.15 5.12 -3.00
C GLN A 365 12.54 5.69 -2.71
N THR A 366 12.65 7.01 -2.55
CA THR A 366 13.94 7.71 -2.60
C THR A 366 14.77 7.63 -1.32
N ASN A 367 14.19 7.25 -0.18
CA ASN A 367 14.88 7.13 1.12
C ASN A 367 14.90 5.70 1.66
N LEU A 368 15.08 4.73 0.78
CA LEU A 368 15.03 3.31 1.12
C LEU A 368 16.22 2.88 1.99
N PHE A 369 17.44 3.37 1.66
CA PHE A 369 18.67 3.03 2.34
C PHE A 369 19.38 4.26 2.89
N ASP A 370 20.10 4.10 4.00
CA ASP A 370 21.01 5.13 4.49
C ASP A 370 22.33 5.20 3.68
N GLU A 371 23.21 6.13 4.05
CA GLU A 371 24.53 6.31 3.42
C GLU A 371 25.43 5.07 3.47
N ASN A 372 25.14 4.13 4.35
CA ASN A 372 25.87 2.86 4.51
C ASN A 372 25.16 1.69 3.80
N GLY A 373 24.11 1.94 3.03
CA GLY A 373 23.31 0.93 2.36
C GLY A 373 22.41 0.11 3.29
N LYS A 374 22.16 0.59 4.51
CA LYS A 374 21.24 -0.06 5.45
C LYS A 374 19.81 0.42 5.16
N LEU A 375 18.88 -0.53 5.11
CA LEU A 375 17.46 -0.23 4.99
C LEU A 375 16.99 0.58 6.21
N ILE A 376 16.57 1.82 5.98
CA ILE A 376 16.12 2.76 7.02
C ILE A 376 14.62 2.99 6.98
N SER A 377 13.97 2.60 5.92
CA SER A 377 12.54 2.78 5.77
C SER A 377 11.84 1.46 5.52
N GLN A 378 10.67 1.33 6.11
CA GLN A 378 9.75 0.23 5.82
C GLN A 378 8.58 0.71 4.96
N GLY A 379 8.77 1.80 4.21
CA GLY A 379 7.74 2.33 3.32
C GLY A 379 6.91 1.20 2.76
N LEU A 380 5.70 1.08 3.26
CA LEU A 380 4.87 -0.08 3.03
C LEU A 380 3.93 0.22 1.89
N MET A 381 3.84 -0.71 0.97
CA MET A 381 2.69 -0.77 0.11
C MET A 381 1.66 -1.69 0.78
N GLY A 382 0.60 -1.13 1.34
CA GLY A 382 -0.51 -1.89 1.89
C GLY A 382 -1.47 -2.26 0.76
N THR A 383 -1.81 -3.54 0.64
CA THR A 383 -2.81 -4.03 -0.30
C THR A 383 -3.84 -4.89 0.41
N ASN A 384 -5.12 -4.67 0.13
CA ASN A 384 -6.21 -5.43 0.74
C ASN A 384 -7.29 -5.70 -0.29
N TYR A 385 -7.61 -6.97 -0.51
CA TYR A 385 -8.63 -7.43 -1.47
C TYR A 385 -8.40 -6.95 -2.90
N CYS A 386 -7.13 -6.65 -3.25
CA CYS A 386 -6.76 -6.27 -4.61
C CYS A 386 -6.65 -7.51 -5.50
N ARG A 387 -6.90 -7.32 -6.79
CA ARG A 387 -6.76 -8.35 -7.82
C ARG A 387 -5.87 -7.86 -8.95
N ASN A 388 -5.06 -8.75 -9.50
CA ASN A 388 -4.19 -8.47 -10.64
C ASN A 388 -3.31 -7.23 -10.43
N LEU A 389 -2.53 -7.26 -9.33
CA LEU A 389 -1.64 -6.18 -8.98
C LEU A 389 -0.25 -6.41 -9.57
N SER A 390 0.32 -5.40 -10.21
CA SER A 390 1.64 -5.45 -10.83
C SER A 390 2.58 -4.38 -10.29
N MET A 391 3.84 -4.75 -10.04
CA MET A 391 4.97 -3.85 -9.81
C MET A 391 6.04 -4.14 -10.86
N ILE A 392 6.39 -3.14 -11.65
CA ILE A 392 7.31 -3.28 -12.78
C ILE A 392 8.41 -2.22 -12.70
N GLY A 393 9.68 -2.64 -12.61
CA GLY A 393 10.80 -1.71 -12.57
C GLY A 393 10.85 -0.81 -11.33
N CYS A 394 10.25 -1.22 -10.21
CA CYS A 394 10.13 -0.40 -9.00
C CYS A 394 11.26 -0.69 -8.00
N THR A 395 11.71 0.37 -7.31
CA THR A 395 12.56 0.26 -6.11
C THR A 395 11.75 0.71 -4.90
N VAL A 396 11.34 -0.24 -4.06
CA VAL A 396 10.49 0.00 -2.89
C VAL A 396 10.88 -0.92 -1.75
N ALA A 397 10.57 -0.53 -0.49
CA ALA A 397 10.93 -1.35 0.66
C ALA A 397 10.29 -2.73 0.60
N ARG A 398 9.00 -2.82 0.42
CA ARG A 398 8.30 -4.11 0.32
C ARG A 398 6.93 -4.00 -0.32
N PHE A 399 6.49 -5.09 -0.89
CA PHE A 399 5.09 -5.36 -1.16
C PHE A 399 4.43 -5.87 0.13
N ASP A 400 3.22 -5.42 0.46
CA ASP A 400 2.55 -5.82 1.70
C ASP A 400 1.05 -6.08 1.52
N ALA A 401 0.64 -7.33 1.57
CA ALA A 401 -0.74 -7.75 1.59
C ALA A 401 -1.16 -8.13 3.03
N HIS A 402 -2.20 -7.47 3.55
CA HIS A 402 -2.76 -7.76 4.88
C HIS A 402 -4.00 -8.67 4.82
N CYS A 403 -4.77 -8.56 3.77
CA CYS A 403 -5.89 -9.44 3.46
C CYS A 403 -5.73 -9.90 2.02
N GLN A 404 -6.59 -10.76 1.58
CA GLN A 404 -6.56 -11.39 0.27
C GLN A 404 -6.03 -10.47 -0.85
N VAL A 405 -5.01 -10.94 -1.56
CA VAL A 405 -4.64 -10.48 -2.90
C VAL A 405 -4.84 -11.64 -3.87
N TYR A 406 -5.28 -11.37 -5.09
CA TYR A 406 -5.43 -12.37 -6.14
C TYR A 406 -4.56 -11.99 -7.34
N ASN A 407 -3.62 -12.84 -7.70
CA ASN A 407 -2.57 -12.60 -8.70
C ASN A 407 -1.69 -11.36 -8.40
N VAL A 408 -0.41 -11.62 -8.31
CA VAL A 408 0.62 -10.59 -8.13
C VAL A 408 1.73 -10.80 -9.15
N THR A 409 2.14 -9.74 -9.83
CA THR A 409 3.31 -9.74 -10.71
C THR A 409 4.32 -8.72 -10.21
N ILE A 410 5.55 -9.17 -9.93
CA ILE A 410 6.68 -8.33 -9.54
C ILE A 410 7.80 -8.60 -10.51
N ARG A 411 8.18 -7.60 -11.31
CA ARG A 411 9.17 -7.75 -12.38
C ARG A 411 10.16 -6.59 -12.40
N GLY A 412 11.46 -6.93 -12.50
CA GLY A 412 12.52 -5.92 -12.62
C GLY A 412 12.63 -5.01 -11.39
N CYS A 413 12.21 -5.50 -10.22
CA CYS A 413 12.12 -4.70 -9.00
C CYS A 413 13.31 -4.92 -8.07
N GLU A 414 13.52 -3.95 -7.18
CA GLU A 414 14.42 -4.07 -6.04
C GLU A 414 13.65 -3.80 -4.75
N MET A 415 13.66 -4.77 -3.83
CA MET A 415 12.90 -4.68 -2.58
C MET A 415 13.48 -5.54 -1.46
N GLU A 416 13.06 -5.24 -0.22
CA GLU A 416 13.41 -6.06 0.94
C GLU A 416 12.79 -7.45 0.82
N ARG A 417 11.45 -7.52 0.73
CA ARG A 417 10.68 -8.77 0.68
C ARG A 417 9.24 -8.55 0.22
N ILE A 418 8.51 -9.64 0.09
CA ILE A 418 7.10 -9.66 -0.32
C ILE A 418 6.27 -10.24 0.83
N ASN A 419 5.45 -9.42 1.50
CA ASN A 419 4.44 -9.92 2.42
C ASN A 419 3.22 -10.37 1.62
N LEU A 420 2.88 -11.65 1.69
CA LEU A 420 1.88 -12.25 0.82
C LEU A 420 0.82 -13.03 1.61
N ILE A 421 -0.44 -12.81 1.28
CA ILE A 421 -1.58 -13.62 1.70
C ILE A 421 -2.66 -13.55 0.63
N GLY A 422 -3.25 -14.67 0.25
CA GLY A 422 -4.31 -14.68 -0.77
C GLY A 422 -4.31 -15.91 -1.66
N PHE A 423 -4.52 -15.67 -2.97
CA PHE A 423 -4.81 -16.71 -3.97
C PHE A 423 -4.18 -16.41 -5.32
N GLY A 424 -4.25 -17.38 -6.22
CA GLY A 424 -3.86 -17.26 -7.61
C GLY A 424 -2.36 -17.44 -7.82
N THR A 425 -1.76 -16.69 -8.73
CA THR A 425 -0.34 -16.78 -9.07
C THR A 425 0.42 -15.58 -8.54
N ALA A 426 1.53 -15.82 -7.85
CA ALA A 426 2.53 -14.80 -7.58
C ALA A 426 3.76 -15.05 -8.46
N LEU A 427 3.95 -14.19 -9.46
CA LEU A 427 5.12 -14.19 -10.34
C LEU A 427 6.13 -13.16 -9.86
N VAL A 428 7.36 -13.60 -9.60
CA VAL A 428 8.50 -12.73 -9.30
C VAL A 428 9.57 -13.00 -10.36
N GLU A 429 9.91 -11.98 -11.14
CA GLU A 429 10.80 -12.10 -12.28
C GLU A 429 11.84 -10.97 -12.30
N ASP A 430 13.10 -11.28 -12.67
CA ASP A 430 14.19 -10.29 -12.82
C ASP A 430 14.35 -9.35 -11.60
N THR A 431 14.11 -9.86 -10.38
CA THR A 431 13.93 -9.06 -9.16
C THR A 431 15.02 -9.36 -8.13
N THR A 432 15.49 -8.31 -7.46
CA THR A 432 16.45 -8.40 -6.35
C THR A 432 15.76 -8.28 -5.00
N ILE A 433 16.05 -9.23 -4.09
CA ILE A 433 15.49 -9.33 -2.73
C ILE A 433 16.62 -9.17 -1.70
N HIS A 434 16.46 -8.26 -0.76
CA HIS A 434 17.46 -7.92 0.26
C HIS A 434 17.27 -8.65 1.59
N ASP A 435 16.19 -9.42 1.79
CA ASP A 435 15.97 -10.19 3.01
C ASP A 435 16.49 -11.63 2.89
N ARG A 436 16.50 -12.34 4.00
CA ARG A 436 16.84 -13.78 4.09
C ARG A 436 15.74 -14.69 3.54
N TYR A 437 14.58 -14.16 3.21
CA TYR A 437 13.47 -14.88 2.57
C TYR A 437 12.78 -13.97 1.53
N ILE A 438 12.19 -14.58 0.52
CA ILE A 438 11.51 -13.85 -0.55
C ILE A 438 10.11 -13.43 -0.06
N PHE A 439 9.35 -14.39 0.45
CA PHE A 439 7.98 -14.17 0.89
C PHE A 439 7.86 -14.24 2.41
N ASN A 440 7.21 -13.25 2.99
CA ASN A 440 6.70 -13.32 4.35
C ASN A 440 5.21 -13.62 4.28
N LEU A 441 4.85 -14.87 4.56
CA LEU A 441 3.45 -15.24 4.69
C LEU A 441 2.95 -14.74 6.05
N ARG A 442 1.88 -13.98 6.05
CA ARG A 442 1.33 -13.33 7.25
C ARG A 442 0.89 -14.38 8.28
N GLU A 443 1.76 -14.70 9.23
CA GLU A 443 1.50 -15.70 10.28
C GLU A 443 0.31 -15.35 11.16
N ASP A 444 0.09 -14.07 11.40
CA ASP A 444 -1.02 -13.55 12.18
C ASP A 444 -2.38 -13.71 11.49
N TYR A 445 -2.40 -14.11 10.22
CA TYR A 445 -3.58 -14.48 9.44
C TYR A 445 -3.49 -15.92 8.89
N GLY A 446 -2.63 -16.77 9.46
CA GLY A 446 -2.54 -18.18 9.15
C GLY A 446 -1.51 -18.57 8.11
N SER A 447 -0.65 -17.66 7.66
CA SER A 447 0.40 -17.92 6.65
C SER A 447 -0.13 -18.47 5.32
N MET A 448 -1.32 -18.05 4.90
CA MET A 448 -2.04 -18.61 3.77
C MET A 448 -1.65 -17.97 2.44
N PHE A 449 -1.32 -18.79 1.46
CA PHE A 449 -1.39 -18.43 0.03
C PHE A 449 -1.83 -19.66 -0.79
N ALA A 450 -3.09 -19.71 -1.20
CA ALA A 450 -3.63 -20.83 -1.97
C ALA A 450 -3.42 -20.58 -3.47
N GLY A 451 -2.30 -21.09 -3.99
CA GLY A 451 -2.00 -20.90 -5.39
C GLY A 451 -0.59 -21.30 -5.81
N GLU A 452 -0.09 -20.64 -6.82
CA GLU A 452 1.19 -20.94 -7.47
C GLU A 452 2.20 -19.81 -7.26
N ILE A 453 3.44 -20.17 -6.94
CA ILE A 453 4.59 -19.26 -6.91
C ILE A 453 5.49 -19.57 -8.12
N VAL A 454 5.82 -18.54 -8.87
CA VAL A 454 6.76 -18.63 -9.99
C VAL A 454 7.90 -17.63 -9.77
N LEU A 455 9.11 -18.14 -9.63
CA LEU A 455 10.34 -17.35 -9.51
C LEU A 455 11.16 -17.51 -10.79
N ARG A 456 11.53 -16.39 -11.45
CA ARG A 456 12.42 -16.37 -12.61
C ARG A 456 13.50 -15.32 -12.44
N ASN A 457 14.78 -15.70 -12.62
CA ASN A 457 15.90 -14.76 -12.53
C ASN A 457 15.88 -13.92 -11.23
N VAL A 458 15.52 -14.53 -10.10
CA VAL A 458 15.46 -13.83 -8.81
C VAL A 458 16.83 -13.85 -8.16
N ASN A 459 17.24 -12.73 -7.57
CA ASN A 459 18.52 -12.57 -6.92
C ASN A 459 18.32 -12.23 -5.43
N MET A 460 18.74 -13.10 -4.52
CA MET A 460 18.75 -12.82 -3.09
C MET A 460 20.16 -12.35 -2.70
N VAL A 461 20.28 -11.13 -2.19
CA VAL A 461 21.60 -10.49 -1.94
C VAL A 461 21.95 -10.36 -0.46
N ARG A 462 21.24 -11.02 0.44
CA ARG A 462 21.49 -10.97 1.89
C ARG A 462 22.81 -11.64 2.25
N GLU A 463 23.83 -10.84 2.53
CA GLU A 463 25.14 -11.31 2.96
C GLU A 463 25.14 -11.83 4.41
N GLY A 464 26.16 -12.68 4.73
CA GLY A 464 26.39 -13.18 6.10
C GLY A 464 25.38 -14.22 6.57
N THR A 465 24.49 -14.69 5.71
CA THR A 465 23.49 -15.70 6.01
C THR A 465 23.72 -16.96 5.17
N GLN A 466 24.05 -18.09 5.79
CA GLN A 466 24.21 -19.35 5.05
C GLN A 466 22.87 -19.96 4.63
N ARG A 467 21.87 -19.89 5.48
CA ARG A 467 20.52 -20.41 5.20
C ARG A 467 19.60 -19.27 4.76
N LEU A 468 19.14 -19.34 3.54
CA LEU A 468 18.07 -18.53 2.99
C LEU A 468 16.81 -19.37 2.84
N ALA A 469 15.66 -18.74 2.73
CA ALA A 469 14.39 -19.43 2.56
C ALA A 469 13.53 -18.80 1.47
N LEU A 470 12.66 -19.58 0.85
CA LEU A 470 11.63 -19.01 -0.02
C LEU A 470 10.57 -18.29 0.83
N PHE A 471 10.15 -18.93 1.92
CA PHE A 471 9.04 -18.45 2.76
C PHE A 471 9.44 -18.28 4.22
N ASN A 472 8.96 -17.21 4.81
CA ASN A 472 8.84 -17.03 6.25
C ASN A 472 7.37 -17.09 6.65
N GLY A 473 7.07 -17.66 7.80
CA GLY A 473 5.73 -17.78 8.36
C GLY A 473 5.76 -18.64 9.61
N ALA A 474 4.61 -18.88 10.19
CA ALA A 474 4.44 -19.82 11.29
C ALA A 474 3.06 -20.46 11.21
N TRP A 475 2.92 -21.59 11.89
CA TRP A 475 1.63 -22.24 12.09
C TRP A 475 1.10 -21.97 13.50
N HIS A 476 -0.20 -21.73 13.59
CA HIS A 476 -0.92 -21.57 14.84
C HIS A 476 -2.18 -22.41 14.82
N ASN A 477 -2.50 -23.11 15.92
CA ASN A 477 -3.76 -23.83 16.06
C ASN A 477 -4.91 -22.85 16.35
N HIS A 478 -5.19 -21.98 15.41
CA HIS A 478 -6.18 -20.90 15.51
C HIS A 478 -7.14 -20.95 14.31
N ASN A 479 -8.41 -20.67 14.55
CA ASN A 479 -9.39 -20.58 13.47
C ASN A 479 -9.33 -19.20 12.80
N PHE A 480 -8.75 -19.13 11.62
CA PHE A 480 -8.66 -17.89 10.82
C PHE A 480 -9.91 -17.61 9.98
N GLY A 481 -10.91 -18.53 10.02
CA GLY A 481 -12.15 -18.45 9.23
C GLY A 481 -12.04 -19.14 7.87
N TYR A 482 -10.90 -19.76 7.54
CA TYR A 482 -10.67 -20.47 6.29
C TYR A 482 -9.61 -21.56 6.46
N PRO A 483 -9.61 -22.59 5.58
CA PRO A 483 -8.52 -23.55 5.51
C PRO A 483 -7.23 -22.87 5.08
N VAL A 484 -6.10 -23.23 5.70
CA VAL A 484 -4.80 -22.65 5.38
C VAL A 484 -4.05 -23.50 4.38
N TYR A 485 -3.76 -22.91 3.23
CA TYR A 485 -2.93 -23.50 2.19
C TYR A 485 -1.60 -22.77 2.09
N LEU A 486 -0.51 -23.51 2.17
CA LEU A 486 0.78 -23.02 1.65
C LEU A 486 0.75 -23.05 0.12
N PRO A 487 1.64 -22.31 -0.57
CA PRO A 487 1.68 -22.32 -2.04
C PRO A 487 1.71 -23.75 -2.58
N GLN A 488 0.71 -24.11 -3.38
CA GLN A 488 0.50 -25.51 -3.78
C GLN A 488 1.49 -25.96 -4.84
N LYS A 489 1.94 -25.05 -5.70
CA LYS A 489 2.96 -25.28 -6.71
C LYS A 489 4.02 -24.18 -6.64
N ILE A 490 5.27 -24.57 -6.61
CA ILE A 490 6.41 -23.67 -6.57
C ILE A 490 7.32 -24.03 -7.74
N THR A 491 7.54 -23.07 -8.63
CA THR A 491 8.40 -23.22 -9.80
C THR A 491 9.55 -22.20 -9.71
N ILE A 492 10.77 -22.66 -9.80
CA ILE A 492 12.00 -21.86 -9.69
C ILE A 492 12.81 -22.01 -10.97
N ASP A 493 13.10 -20.89 -11.61
CA ASP A 493 13.94 -20.80 -12.78
C ASP A 493 15.01 -19.73 -12.55
N ASN A 494 16.25 -20.18 -12.30
CA ASN A 494 17.40 -19.32 -12.05
C ASN A 494 17.27 -18.43 -10.79
N LEU A 495 17.28 -19.04 -9.61
CA LEU A 495 17.41 -18.34 -8.33
C LEU A 495 18.90 -18.23 -7.92
N ARG A 496 19.39 -17.00 -7.76
CA ARG A 496 20.77 -16.73 -7.32
C ARG A 496 20.80 -16.36 -5.84
N VAL A 497 21.83 -16.82 -5.16
CA VAL A 497 22.12 -16.51 -3.76
C VAL A 497 23.60 -16.19 -3.57
N PRO A 498 24.01 -15.53 -2.47
CA PRO A 498 25.41 -15.32 -2.15
C PRO A 498 26.22 -16.63 -2.10
N GLU A 499 27.51 -16.53 -2.40
CA GLU A 499 28.41 -17.68 -2.38
C GLU A 499 28.40 -18.40 -1.03
N GLY A 500 28.30 -19.73 -1.06
CA GLY A 500 28.24 -20.59 0.13
C GLY A 500 26.87 -20.62 0.84
N ALA A 501 25.90 -19.86 0.38
CA ALA A 501 24.53 -19.96 0.88
C ALA A 501 23.75 -21.10 0.22
N TYR A 502 22.68 -21.52 0.89
CA TYR A 502 21.73 -22.50 0.36
C TYR A 502 20.29 -22.07 0.65
N VAL A 503 19.36 -22.62 -0.09
CA VAL A 503 17.93 -22.27 0.00
C VAL A 503 17.13 -23.43 0.57
N THR A 504 16.29 -23.12 1.55
CA THR A 504 15.22 -24.02 2.05
C THR A 504 13.86 -23.48 1.65
N ALA A 505 12.85 -24.34 1.62
CA ALA A 505 11.48 -23.88 1.33
C ALA A 505 10.98 -22.91 2.40
N PHE A 506 11.14 -23.26 3.67
CA PHE A 506 10.60 -22.49 4.79
C PHE A 506 11.65 -22.17 5.85
N THR A 507 11.39 -21.13 6.64
CA THR A 507 12.17 -20.82 7.83
C THR A 507 11.98 -21.87 8.92
N SER A 508 12.85 -21.85 9.94
CA SER A 508 12.79 -22.79 11.09
C SER A 508 11.48 -22.77 11.86
N ASN A 509 10.66 -21.71 11.72
CA ASN A 509 9.39 -21.62 12.40
C ASN A 509 8.38 -22.69 11.98
N PHE A 510 8.51 -23.21 10.76
CA PHE A 510 7.71 -24.34 10.29
C PHE A 510 8.35 -25.71 10.61
N ASP A 511 9.65 -25.78 10.78
CA ASP A 511 10.39 -27.02 11.04
C ASP A 511 10.07 -27.66 12.40
N SER A 512 9.48 -26.91 13.34
CA SER A 512 9.22 -27.34 14.72
C SER A 512 7.84 -27.98 14.94
N TYR A 513 6.97 -28.00 13.94
CA TYR A 513 5.58 -28.47 14.09
C TYR A 513 5.35 -29.80 13.38
N GLU A 514 5.17 -30.87 14.17
CA GLU A 514 4.70 -32.16 13.66
C GLU A 514 3.16 -32.19 13.66
N ASP A 515 2.61 -33.05 12.82
CA ASP A 515 1.16 -33.34 12.77
C ASP A 515 0.22 -32.19 12.36
N VAL A 516 0.77 -31.04 11.94
CA VAL A 516 -0.03 -29.86 11.55
C VAL A 516 -1.01 -30.12 10.39
N THR A 517 -0.80 -31.21 9.65
CA THR A 517 -1.65 -31.64 8.54
C THR A 517 -2.77 -32.61 8.98
N LYS A 518 -2.77 -33.04 10.24
CA LYS A 518 -3.74 -34.03 10.77
C LYS A 518 -4.93 -33.35 11.44
N ALA A 519 -6.05 -34.03 11.52
CA ALA A 519 -7.24 -33.56 12.20
C ALA A 519 -7.06 -33.49 13.74
N VAL A 520 -6.16 -34.32 14.29
CA VAL A 520 -5.82 -34.35 15.72
C VAL A 520 -4.31 -34.22 15.85
N LEU A 521 -3.87 -33.29 16.69
CA LEU A 521 -2.47 -33.05 16.95
C LEU A 521 -1.87 -34.13 17.90
N ARG A 522 -0.53 -34.15 18.01
CA ARG A 522 0.19 -35.13 18.84
C ARG A 522 -0.24 -35.12 20.32
N ASP A 523 -0.60 -33.97 20.86
CA ASP A 523 -1.09 -33.79 22.22
C ASP A 523 -2.55 -34.22 22.42
N GLY A 524 -3.21 -34.71 21.39
CA GLY A 524 -4.60 -35.15 21.38
C GLY A 524 -5.62 -34.02 21.23
N THR A 525 -5.20 -32.79 21.00
CA THR A 525 -6.11 -31.66 20.74
C THR A 525 -6.60 -31.65 19.30
N GLU A 526 -7.80 -31.10 19.08
CA GLU A 526 -8.34 -30.88 17.73
C GLU A 526 -7.47 -29.86 16.97
N ASN A 527 -7.10 -30.20 15.74
CA ASN A 527 -6.46 -29.27 14.84
C ASN A 527 -7.52 -28.38 14.15
N LYS A 528 -7.73 -27.19 14.66
CA LYS A 528 -8.70 -26.21 14.15
C LYS A 528 -8.27 -25.60 12.83
N ASN A 529 -7.00 -25.71 12.48
CA ASN A 529 -6.41 -25.05 11.32
C ASN A 529 -5.41 -26.01 10.63
N PRO A 530 -5.91 -27.07 9.97
CA PRO A 530 -5.03 -27.97 9.25
C PRO A 530 -4.28 -27.24 8.14
N LEU A 531 -2.97 -27.52 8.05
CA LEU A 531 -2.10 -26.92 7.06
C LEU A 531 -2.02 -27.82 5.82
N TYR A 532 -2.34 -27.24 4.67
CA TYR A 532 -2.18 -27.91 3.38
C TYR A 532 -0.82 -27.57 2.78
N LEU A 533 0.02 -28.57 2.65
CA LEU A 533 1.40 -28.43 2.18
C LEU A 533 1.49 -28.23 0.67
N PRO A 534 2.60 -27.72 0.14
CA PRO A 534 2.88 -27.70 -1.29
C PRO A 534 2.78 -29.12 -1.87
N GLN A 535 2.32 -29.22 -3.11
CA GLN A 535 2.28 -30.49 -3.85
C GLN A 535 3.57 -30.69 -4.64
N THR A 536 4.12 -29.61 -5.19
CA THR A 536 5.35 -29.65 -6.01
C THR A 536 6.23 -28.44 -5.72
N MET A 537 7.54 -28.70 -5.67
CA MET A 537 8.60 -27.68 -5.64
C MET A 537 9.64 -28.05 -6.70
N GLU A 538 9.60 -27.38 -7.86
CA GLU A 538 10.39 -27.71 -9.02
C GLU A 538 11.41 -26.62 -9.34
N VAL A 539 12.67 -27.02 -9.52
CA VAL A 539 13.75 -26.15 -10.01
C VAL A 539 14.01 -26.50 -11.47
N LEU A 540 13.62 -25.59 -12.37
CA LEU A 540 13.75 -25.79 -13.82
C LEU A 540 15.16 -25.59 -14.30
N SER A 541 15.85 -24.56 -13.81
CA SER A 541 17.24 -24.30 -14.10
C SER A 541 17.95 -23.67 -12.90
N ASN A 542 19.21 -24.01 -12.72
CA ASN A 542 20.06 -23.49 -11.66
C ASN A 542 21.46 -23.10 -12.18
N PRO A 543 21.56 -22.18 -13.15
CA PRO A 543 22.85 -21.82 -13.75
C PRO A 543 23.80 -21.13 -12.77
N ALA A 544 23.28 -20.58 -11.68
CA ALA A 544 24.10 -19.96 -10.62
C ALA A 544 24.72 -20.96 -9.64
N GLY A 545 24.39 -22.27 -9.75
CA GLY A 545 24.90 -23.29 -8.82
C GLY A 545 24.33 -23.19 -7.40
N THR A 546 23.16 -22.55 -7.23
CA THR A 546 22.47 -22.46 -5.94
C THR A 546 22.13 -23.85 -5.41
N SER A 547 22.41 -24.11 -4.15
CA SER A 547 22.08 -25.38 -3.49
C SER A 547 20.73 -25.29 -2.81
N PHE A 548 19.82 -26.20 -3.16
CA PHE A 548 18.53 -26.36 -2.54
C PHE A 548 18.56 -27.52 -1.56
N ARG A 549 18.05 -27.33 -0.35
CA ARG A 549 17.98 -28.37 0.68
C ARG A 549 16.55 -28.56 1.15
N SER A 550 16.16 -29.81 1.28
CA SER A 550 14.92 -30.15 1.99
C SER A 550 15.03 -29.68 3.43
N ALA A 551 13.92 -29.25 4.02
CA ALA A 551 13.91 -28.87 5.42
C ALA A 551 14.15 -30.10 6.31
N ASP A 552 15.15 -30.05 7.18
CA ASP A 552 15.38 -31.05 8.24
C ASP A 552 14.36 -30.86 9.39
N GLY A 553 13.06 -30.78 9.07
CA GLY A 553 12.03 -30.40 10.03
C GLY A 553 10.99 -31.49 10.29
N ALA A 554 10.18 -31.26 11.29
CA ALA A 554 9.08 -32.15 11.66
C ALA A 554 7.92 -32.15 10.65
N ILE A 555 7.82 -31.13 9.78
CA ILE A 555 6.79 -31.05 8.75
C ILE A 555 7.31 -31.75 7.47
N PRO A 556 6.54 -32.69 6.90
CA PRO A 556 6.95 -33.44 5.72
C PRO A 556 6.72 -32.61 4.45
N PHE A 557 7.48 -31.52 4.26
CA PHE A 557 7.47 -30.80 2.99
C PHE A 557 7.98 -31.71 1.86
N PRO A 558 7.46 -31.54 0.63
CA PRO A 558 8.02 -32.24 -0.52
C PRO A 558 9.47 -31.80 -0.76
N ASP A 559 10.27 -32.68 -1.32
CA ASP A 559 11.63 -32.36 -1.75
C ASP A 559 11.61 -31.43 -2.96
N PHE A 560 12.66 -30.62 -3.08
CA PHE A 560 12.93 -29.95 -4.33
C PHE A 560 13.28 -30.98 -5.41
N THR A 561 12.70 -30.84 -6.59
CA THR A 561 12.95 -31.69 -7.76
C THR A 561 13.62 -30.88 -8.89
N GLY A 562 14.17 -31.56 -9.89
CA GLY A 562 14.82 -30.92 -11.04
C GLY A 562 16.27 -30.52 -10.77
N ASP A 563 16.72 -29.38 -11.27
CA ASP A 563 18.12 -28.90 -11.16
C ASP A 563 18.40 -28.23 -9.80
N THR A 564 18.48 -29.03 -8.76
CA THR A 564 18.65 -28.57 -7.37
C THR A 564 20.08 -28.23 -6.96
N GLY A 565 21.05 -28.30 -7.90
CA GLY A 565 22.46 -28.18 -7.58
C GLY A 565 23.04 -29.46 -6.94
N ALA A 566 24.35 -29.53 -6.81
CA ALA A 566 24.99 -30.68 -6.19
C ALA A 566 24.63 -30.75 -4.70
N GLN A 567 23.82 -31.71 -4.32
CA GLN A 567 23.61 -32.07 -2.93
C GLN A 567 24.91 -32.60 -2.35
N THR A 568 25.68 -31.75 -1.68
CA THR A 568 26.65 -32.26 -0.71
C THR A 568 25.85 -32.78 0.48
N LYS A 569 25.78 -34.10 0.60
CA LYS A 569 25.25 -34.83 1.75
C LYS A 569 25.98 -34.43 3.03
#